data_ed75179e6440fce9e94fe5fb07e8df60
#
_entry.id   ed75179e6440fce9e94fe5fb07e8df60
#
_cell.length_a   1.000
_cell.length_b   1.000
_cell.length_c   1.000
_cell.angle_alpha   90.00
_cell.angle_beta   90.00
_cell.angle_gamma   90.00
#
_symmetry.space_group_name_H-M   'P 1'
#
loop_
_entity.id
_entity.type
_entity.pdbx_description
1 polymer ?
#
loop_
_entity_poly.entity_id
_entity_poly.type
_entity_poly.pdbx_seq_one_letter_code
_entity_poly.pdbx_strand_id
1 'polypeptide(L)'
;MGRGDVLRSGEAQVIGNMIPVIVYDKNQCDPKKCTAKRMLKFGLAKEAKTLHNIPSGSIVLSPFAERALSPADSKFGRNGVVVMDLTWTNIDEFPRLSKTQDRALPYLLASNPINWGRPMELNSAEAVLASLIILGEKEQAEGFMGRFNWAPEFIRLNGELLEAYASAKDSSEVVRIQNEYIDSIKS
;
A
#
# COMPACT_ATOMS: atom_id res chain seq x y z
N MET A 1 41.12 31.42 -27.15
CA MET A 1 40.60 30.05 -27.33
C MET A 1 40.50 29.40 -25.96
N GLY A 2 39.32 29.25 -25.41
CA GLY A 2 39.06 28.62 -24.13
C GLY A 2 37.60 28.18 -24.13
N ARG A 3 37.35 26.92 -24.33
CA ARG A 3 36.01 26.32 -24.36
C ARG A 3 35.50 26.26 -22.94
N GLY A 4 34.40 26.94 -22.67
CA GLY A 4 33.71 26.82 -21.41
C GLY A 4 33.04 25.47 -21.30
N ASP A 5 33.45 24.68 -20.33
CA ASP A 5 32.73 23.50 -19.87
C ASP A 5 31.52 23.96 -19.08
N VAL A 6 30.36 23.77 -19.69
CA VAL A 6 29.06 23.88 -19.00
C VAL A 6 28.93 22.65 -18.12
N LEU A 7 29.24 22.83 -16.84
CA LEU A 7 28.91 21.84 -15.81
C LEU A 7 27.39 21.68 -15.77
N ARG A 8 26.93 20.58 -16.29
CA ARG A 8 25.58 20.08 -16.00
C ARG A 8 25.54 19.79 -14.50
N SER A 9 24.89 20.67 -13.78
CA SER A 9 24.47 20.43 -12.40
C SER A 9 23.57 19.22 -12.43
N GLY A 10 24.12 18.07 -12.01
CA GLY A 10 23.37 16.86 -11.82
C GLY A 10 22.30 17.13 -10.77
N GLU A 11 21.06 16.87 -11.13
CA GLU A 11 19.98 16.68 -10.20
C GLU A 11 20.41 15.54 -9.27
N ALA A 12 20.87 15.89 -8.08
CA ALA A 12 20.98 14.95 -6.99
C ALA A 12 19.53 14.51 -6.67
N GLN A 13 19.12 13.41 -7.28
CA GLN A 13 17.92 12.68 -6.85
C GLN A 13 18.10 12.43 -5.37
N VAL A 14 17.31 13.09 -4.57
CA VAL A 14 17.03 12.70 -3.19
C VAL A 14 16.35 11.34 -3.29
N ILE A 15 17.16 10.28 -3.35
CA ILE A 15 16.68 8.92 -3.16
C ILE A 15 16.40 8.81 -1.66
N GLY A 16 15.30 9.44 -1.23
CA GLY A 16 14.68 9.10 0.03
C GLY A 16 14.47 7.58 0.03
N ASN A 17 14.68 6.95 1.17
CA ASN A 17 14.59 5.52 1.37
C ASN A 17 13.14 5.05 1.09
N MET A 18 12.77 4.92 -0.19
CA MET A 18 11.44 4.45 -0.58
C MET A 18 11.20 3.05 -0.01
N ILE A 19 10.00 2.83 0.52
CA ILE A 19 9.58 1.50 0.97
C ILE A 19 9.50 0.56 -0.23
N PRO A 20 10.20 -0.58 -0.24
CA PRO A 20 10.03 -1.59 -1.28
C PRO A 20 8.59 -2.11 -1.30
N VAL A 21 7.89 -1.96 -2.40
CA VAL A 21 6.59 -2.59 -2.61
C VAL A 21 6.79 -3.91 -3.29
N ILE A 22 6.23 -4.97 -2.73
CA ILE A 22 6.42 -6.34 -3.19
C ILE A 22 5.05 -6.96 -3.47
N VAL A 23 4.92 -7.55 -4.64
CA VAL A 23 3.72 -8.28 -5.06
C VAL A 23 4.05 -9.75 -5.13
N TYR A 24 3.28 -10.57 -4.43
CA TYR A 24 3.24 -12.01 -4.64
C TYR A 24 1.99 -12.35 -5.43
N ASP A 25 2.15 -12.70 -6.71
CA ASP A 25 1.05 -12.99 -7.65
C ASP A 25 0.98 -14.49 -7.93
N LYS A 26 -0.14 -15.11 -7.63
CA LYS A 26 -0.44 -16.52 -7.98
C LYS A 26 -1.00 -16.69 -9.40
N ASN A 27 -1.00 -15.62 -10.21
CA ASN A 27 -1.55 -15.63 -11.57
C ASN A 27 -3.04 -16.04 -11.65
N GLN A 28 -3.82 -15.73 -10.62
CA GLN A 28 -5.23 -16.08 -10.54
C GLN A 28 -6.16 -15.01 -11.13
N CYS A 29 -5.64 -13.80 -11.42
CA CYS A 29 -6.44 -12.70 -11.93
C CYS A 29 -6.23 -12.45 -13.44
N ASP A 30 -7.26 -11.86 -14.07
CA ASP A 30 -7.17 -11.40 -15.47
C ASP A 30 -6.03 -10.38 -15.62
N PRO A 31 -4.99 -10.67 -16.44
CA PRO A 31 -3.84 -9.79 -16.59
C PRO A 31 -4.18 -8.35 -17.02
N LYS A 32 -5.30 -8.15 -17.74
CA LYS A 32 -5.72 -6.83 -18.22
C LYS A 32 -6.35 -5.96 -17.12
N LYS A 33 -6.92 -6.60 -16.09
CA LYS A 33 -7.62 -5.93 -14.99
C LYS A 33 -6.82 -5.93 -13.68
N CYS A 34 -5.79 -6.76 -13.57
CA CYS A 34 -5.00 -6.95 -12.36
C CYS A 34 -4.17 -5.70 -12.04
N THR A 35 -4.46 -5.05 -10.91
CA THR A 35 -3.75 -3.86 -10.47
C THR A 35 -2.35 -4.19 -9.95
N ALA A 36 -2.13 -5.39 -9.43
CA ALA A 36 -0.81 -5.88 -9.04
C ALA A 36 0.13 -5.93 -10.26
N LYS A 37 -0.30 -6.53 -11.37
CA LYS A 37 0.47 -6.56 -12.63
C LYS A 37 0.72 -5.16 -13.19
N ARG A 38 -0.25 -4.24 -13.05
CA ARG A 38 -0.06 -2.84 -13.45
C ARG A 38 0.99 -2.14 -12.60
N MET A 39 1.04 -2.37 -11.29
CA MET A 39 2.10 -1.85 -10.43
C MET A 39 3.48 -2.33 -10.86
N LEU A 40 3.62 -3.63 -11.19
CA LEU A 40 4.87 -4.20 -11.71
C LEU A 40 5.28 -3.53 -13.03
N LYS A 41 4.34 -3.38 -13.98
CA LYS A 41 4.57 -2.73 -15.28
C LYS A 41 5.00 -1.26 -15.13
N PHE A 42 4.46 -0.55 -14.15
CA PHE A 42 4.80 0.86 -13.90
C PHE A 42 6.07 1.05 -13.06
N GLY A 43 6.70 -0.03 -12.62
CA GLY A 43 7.89 0.03 -11.76
C GLY A 43 7.59 0.50 -10.34
N LEU A 44 6.32 0.45 -9.92
CA LEU A 44 5.87 0.82 -8.57
C LEU A 44 6.05 -0.33 -7.56
N ALA A 45 6.26 -1.54 -8.03
CA ALA A 45 6.45 -2.73 -7.22
C ALA A 45 7.44 -3.71 -7.85
N LYS A 46 7.92 -4.65 -7.05
CA LYS A 46 8.73 -5.79 -7.48
C LYS A 46 7.97 -7.09 -7.25
N GLU A 47 8.17 -8.07 -8.12
CA GLU A 47 7.54 -9.37 -7.99
C GLU A 47 8.34 -10.29 -7.05
N ALA A 48 7.66 -10.93 -6.12
CA ALA A 48 8.18 -12.09 -5.41
C ALA A 48 7.66 -13.36 -6.10
N LYS A 49 8.52 -14.06 -6.83
CA LYS A 49 8.14 -15.27 -7.56
C LYS A 49 7.77 -16.44 -6.66
N THR A 50 8.29 -16.45 -5.44
CA THR A 50 8.00 -17.47 -4.42
C THR A 50 7.86 -16.80 -3.06
N LEU A 51 7.23 -17.47 -2.10
CA LEU A 51 7.15 -16.98 -0.72
C LEU A 51 8.52 -16.79 -0.06
N HIS A 52 9.54 -17.54 -0.50
CA HIS A 52 10.91 -17.39 -0.01
C HIS A 52 11.59 -16.10 -0.47
N ASN A 53 11.08 -15.46 -1.55
CA ASN A 53 11.58 -14.18 -2.02
C ASN A 53 11.00 -12.99 -1.23
N ILE A 54 10.08 -13.24 -0.29
CA ILE A 54 9.53 -12.21 0.58
C ILE A 54 10.55 -11.94 1.69
N PRO A 55 11.01 -10.67 1.85
CA PRO A 55 12.02 -10.33 2.84
C PRO A 55 11.52 -10.57 4.26
N SER A 56 12.38 -11.13 5.11
CA SER A 56 12.10 -11.27 6.54
C SER A 56 11.89 -9.90 7.19
N GLY A 57 10.90 -9.78 8.05
CA GLY A 57 10.55 -8.55 8.72
C GLY A 57 9.74 -7.56 7.88
N SER A 58 9.39 -7.89 6.62
CA SER A 58 8.47 -7.06 5.82
C SER A 58 7.06 -7.04 6.41
N ILE A 59 6.31 -6.00 6.07
CA ILE A 59 4.89 -5.89 6.40
C ILE A 59 4.09 -6.65 5.35
N VAL A 60 3.31 -7.64 5.75
CA VAL A 60 2.37 -8.35 4.87
C VAL A 60 0.96 -7.85 5.13
N LEU A 61 0.32 -7.30 4.10
CA LEU A 61 -1.08 -6.89 4.20
C LEU A 61 -1.97 -8.13 4.16
N SER A 62 -2.64 -8.41 5.27
CA SER A 62 -3.45 -9.61 5.47
C SER A 62 -4.80 -9.24 6.08
N PRO A 63 -5.92 -9.75 5.52
CA PRO A 63 -7.23 -9.57 6.12
C PRO A 63 -7.40 -10.34 7.44
N PHE A 64 -6.50 -11.28 7.72
CA PHE A 64 -6.51 -12.09 8.95
C PHE A 64 -5.61 -11.55 10.05
N ALA A 65 -4.93 -10.43 9.81
CA ALA A 65 -4.06 -9.86 10.81
C ALA A 65 -4.86 -9.31 12.00
N GLU A 66 -4.36 -9.57 13.20
CA GLU A 66 -4.96 -9.09 14.45
C GLU A 66 -4.62 -7.62 14.76
N ARG A 67 -3.68 -7.05 14.02
CA ARG A 67 -3.18 -5.68 14.23
C ARG A 67 -3.42 -4.83 12.99
N ALA A 68 -3.99 -3.64 13.20
CA ALA A 68 -4.10 -2.65 12.14
C ALA A 68 -2.72 -2.06 11.80
N LEU A 69 -2.50 -1.77 10.52
CA LEU A 69 -1.35 -1.00 10.07
C LEU A 69 -1.38 0.40 10.70
N SER A 70 -0.23 0.85 11.18
CA SER A 70 -0.08 2.14 11.85
C SER A 70 1.28 2.78 11.54
N PRO A 71 1.48 4.07 11.83
CA PRO A 71 2.78 4.73 11.68
C PRO A 71 3.91 4.05 12.49
N ALA A 72 3.60 3.39 13.61
CA ALA A 72 4.58 2.64 14.38
C ALA A 72 5.24 1.48 13.62
N ASP A 73 4.63 1.06 12.50
CA ASP A 73 5.15 0.01 11.62
C ASP A 73 6.18 0.52 10.60
N SER A 74 6.42 1.82 10.49
CA SER A 74 7.40 2.41 9.58
C SER A 74 8.79 1.81 9.70
N LYS A 75 9.20 1.40 10.91
CA LYS A 75 10.45 0.67 11.16
C LYS A 75 10.57 -0.64 10.39
N PHE A 76 9.46 -1.30 10.10
CA PHE A 76 9.40 -2.52 9.30
C PHE A 76 9.28 -2.22 7.80
N GLY A 77 8.81 -1.04 7.43
CA GLY A 77 8.65 -0.60 6.04
C GLY A 77 9.94 -0.70 5.22
N ARG A 78 11.11 -0.53 5.86
CA ARG A 78 12.41 -0.68 5.21
C ARG A 78 12.60 -2.07 4.57
N ASN A 79 11.95 -3.10 5.13
CA ASN A 79 12.00 -4.47 4.60
C ASN A 79 10.95 -4.69 3.49
N GLY A 80 10.02 -3.76 3.34
CA GLY A 80 9.00 -3.73 2.31
C GLY A 80 7.57 -3.90 2.82
N VAL A 81 6.63 -3.47 1.99
CA VAL A 81 5.20 -3.74 2.10
C VAL A 81 4.83 -4.76 1.04
N VAL A 82 4.24 -5.86 1.46
CA VAL A 82 3.90 -7.01 0.62
C VAL A 82 2.39 -7.10 0.46
N VAL A 83 1.93 -7.17 -0.79
CA VAL A 83 0.55 -7.53 -1.13
C VAL A 83 0.49 -8.91 -1.76
N MET A 84 -0.46 -9.70 -1.31
CA MET A 84 -0.76 -11.01 -1.87
C MET A 84 -1.89 -10.85 -2.88
N ASP A 85 -1.58 -11.04 -4.18
CA ASP A 85 -2.60 -11.00 -5.23
C ASP A 85 -3.29 -12.36 -5.33
N LEU A 86 -4.30 -12.54 -4.50
CA LEU A 86 -5.12 -13.75 -4.39
C LEU A 86 -6.58 -13.40 -4.66
N THR A 87 -7.31 -14.31 -5.27
CA THR A 87 -8.77 -14.16 -5.40
C THR A 87 -9.46 -14.40 -4.05
N TRP A 88 -10.51 -13.66 -3.76
CA TRP A 88 -11.30 -13.82 -2.54
C TRP A 88 -11.88 -15.22 -2.34
N THR A 89 -12.09 -15.96 -3.45
CA THR A 89 -12.54 -17.36 -3.42
C THR A 89 -11.50 -18.31 -2.83
N ASN A 90 -10.22 -17.92 -2.85
CA ASN A 90 -9.10 -18.73 -2.35
C ASN A 90 -8.43 -18.08 -1.12
N ILE A 91 -9.18 -17.26 -0.39
CA ILE A 91 -8.63 -16.54 0.76
C ILE A 91 -8.16 -17.47 1.88
N ASP A 92 -8.75 -18.66 2.00
CA ASP A 92 -8.31 -19.69 2.96
C ASP A 92 -6.91 -20.22 2.66
N GLU A 93 -6.43 -20.03 1.42
CA GLU A 93 -5.05 -20.35 1.01
C GLU A 93 -4.05 -19.25 1.33
N PHE A 94 -4.47 -18.18 2.05
CA PHE A 94 -3.59 -17.08 2.40
C PHE A 94 -2.39 -17.60 3.20
N PRO A 95 -1.15 -17.44 2.71
CA PRO A 95 0.02 -18.02 3.35
C PRO A 95 0.35 -17.29 4.63
N ARG A 96 0.59 -18.04 5.70
CA ARG A 96 1.14 -17.51 6.96
C ARG A 96 2.66 -17.54 6.90
N LEU A 97 3.28 -16.39 7.02
CA LEU A 97 4.73 -16.23 6.96
C LEU A 97 5.26 -15.92 8.38
N SER A 98 5.99 -16.86 8.95
CA SER A 98 6.47 -16.79 10.36
C SER A 98 7.49 -15.68 10.64
N LYS A 99 8.08 -15.09 9.58
CA LYS A 99 9.16 -14.09 9.71
C LYS A 99 8.73 -12.69 9.27
N THR A 100 7.44 -12.45 9.08
CA THR A 100 6.89 -11.18 8.61
C THR A 100 6.03 -10.52 9.68
N GLN A 101 5.59 -9.29 9.40
CA GLN A 101 4.69 -8.52 10.24
C GLN A 101 3.33 -8.42 9.55
N ASP A 102 2.39 -9.26 9.92
CA ASP A 102 1.05 -9.22 9.34
C ASP A 102 0.29 -8.00 9.88
N ARG A 103 -0.30 -7.23 8.97
CA ARG A 103 -1.12 -6.06 9.29
C ARG A 103 -2.37 -6.03 8.45
N ALA A 104 -3.49 -5.70 9.08
CA ALA A 104 -4.74 -5.40 8.40
C ALA A 104 -4.80 -3.90 8.07
N LEU A 105 -5.34 -3.54 6.91
CA LEU A 105 -5.70 -2.15 6.66
C LEU A 105 -6.93 -1.77 7.48
N PRO A 106 -7.00 -0.54 8.02
CA PRO A 106 -8.19 -0.06 8.68
C PRO A 106 -9.32 0.20 7.68
N TYR A 107 -10.50 0.57 8.18
CA TYR A 107 -11.66 0.91 7.36
C TYR A 107 -11.34 1.98 6.33
N LEU A 108 -11.53 1.64 5.05
CA LEU A 108 -11.37 2.52 3.90
C LEU A 108 -12.37 2.12 2.81
N LEU A 109 -12.78 3.07 1.99
CA LEU A 109 -13.70 2.86 0.88
C LEU A 109 -12.91 2.62 -0.42
N ALA A 110 -13.32 1.61 -1.17
CA ALA A 110 -12.76 1.37 -2.49
C ALA A 110 -13.20 2.46 -3.49
N SER A 111 -12.30 2.86 -4.37
CA SER A 111 -12.56 3.79 -5.47
C SER A 111 -12.37 3.15 -6.85
N ASN A 112 -11.92 1.89 -6.87
CA ASN A 112 -11.74 1.17 -8.12
C ASN A 112 -13.10 0.89 -8.80
N PRO A 113 -13.12 0.78 -10.15
CA PRO A 113 -14.38 0.68 -10.92
C PRO A 113 -15.25 -0.54 -10.57
N ILE A 114 -14.67 -1.59 -9.97
CA ILE A 114 -15.42 -2.82 -9.64
C ILE A 114 -16.13 -2.67 -8.29
N ASN A 115 -15.44 -2.08 -7.31
CA ASN A 115 -15.91 -2.04 -5.91
C ASN A 115 -16.13 -0.61 -5.39
N TRP A 116 -16.39 0.35 -6.27
CA TRP A 116 -16.52 1.75 -5.89
C TRP A 116 -17.50 1.95 -4.72
N GLY A 117 -17.05 2.64 -3.69
CA GLY A 117 -17.83 2.95 -2.48
C GLY A 117 -17.99 1.80 -1.51
N ARG A 118 -17.50 0.60 -1.83
CA ARG A 118 -17.58 -0.55 -0.92
C ARG A 118 -16.49 -0.49 0.13
N PRO A 119 -16.86 -0.61 1.42
CA PRO A 119 -15.88 -0.62 2.50
C PRO A 119 -15.03 -1.89 2.47
N MET A 120 -13.74 -1.75 2.72
CA MET A 120 -12.75 -2.82 2.86
C MET A 120 -12.47 -3.64 1.58
N GLU A 121 -13.15 -3.36 0.46
CA GLU A 121 -12.95 -4.10 -0.81
C GLU A 121 -11.91 -3.43 -1.72
N LEU A 122 -10.76 -3.07 -1.14
CA LEU A 122 -9.66 -2.44 -1.86
C LEU A 122 -9.00 -3.43 -2.82
N ASN A 123 -8.57 -2.93 -3.98
CA ASN A 123 -7.65 -3.68 -4.82
C ASN A 123 -6.20 -3.56 -4.31
N SER A 124 -5.28 -4.35 -4.87
CA SER A 124 -3.88 -4.40 -4.44
C SER A 124 -3.17 -3.04 -4.51
N ALA A 125 -3.48 -2.22 -5.52
CA ALA A 125 -2.84 -0.90 -5.65
C ALA A 125 -3.44 0.13 -4.69
N GLU A 126 -4.74 0.09 -4.40
CA GLU A 126 -5.37 0.89 -3.34
C GLU A 126 -4.81 0.53 -1.96
N ALA A 127 -4.63 -0.76 -1.71
CA ALA A 127 -4.04 -1.24 -0.46
C ALA A 127 -2.61 -0.73 -0.26
N VAL A 128 -1.78 -0.75 -1.30
CA VAL A 128 -0.42 -0.19 -1.26
C VAL A 128 -0.45 1.32 -1.07
N LEU A 129 -1.27 2.04 -1.83
CA LEU A 129 -1.40 3.50 -1.71
C LEU A 129 -1.77 3.91 -0.29
N ALA A 130 -2.78 3.26 0.29
CA ALA A 130 -3.18 3.49 1.68
C ALA A 130 -2.03 3.21 2.67
N SER A 131 -1.32 2.10 2.47
CA SER A 131 -0.19 1.73 3.33
C SER A 131 0.93 2.76 3.31
N LEU A 132 1.30 3.26 2.13
CA LEU A 132 2.33 4.28 1.99
C LEU A 132 1.94 5.58 2.71
N ILE A 133 0.67 6.01 2.60
CA ILE A 133 0.18 7.20 3.28
C ILE A 133 0.21 7.02 4.80
N ILE A 134 -0.29 5.89 5.32
CA ILE A 134 -0.30 5.59 6.76
C ILE A 134 1.12 5.51 7.32
N LEU A 135 2.08 4.97 6.56
CA LEU A 135 3.48 4.87 6.96
C LEU A 135 4.26 6.19 6.80
N GLY A 136 3.64 7.24 6.27
CA GLY A 136 4.23 8.57 6.11
C GLY A 136 5.00 8.80 4.80
N GLU A 137 4.95 7.86 3.86
CA GLU A 137 5.67 7.91 2.57
C GLU A 137 4.85 8.65 1.49
N LYS A 138 4.53 9.92 1.75
CA LYS A 138 3.64 10.72 0.89
C LYS A 138 4.18 10.91 -0.52
N GLU A 139 5.46 11.20 -0.67
CA GLU A 139 6.09 11.38 -1.99
C GLU A 139 6.02 10.10 -2.82
N GLN A 140 6.23 8.94 -2.19
CA GLN A 140 6.10 7.65 -2.86
C GLN A 140 4.64 7.36 -3.24
N ALA A 141 3.69 7.72 -2.39
CA ALA A 141 2.26 7.60 -2.65
C ALA A 141 1.80 8.44 -3.86
N GLU A 142 2.37 9.63 -4.05
CA GLU A 142 2.10 10.50 -5.21
C GLU A 142 2.42 9.80 -6.54
N GLY A 143 3.37 8.88 -6.58
CA GLY A 143 3.68 8.08 -7.76
C GLY A 143 2.50 7.27 -8.30
N PHE A 144 1.46 7.04 -7.50
CA PHE A 144 0.24 6.36 -7.90
C PHE A 144 -0.77 7.28 -8.58
N MET A 145 -0.76 8.58 -8.26
CA MET A 145 -1.78 9.54 -8.70
C MET A 145 -1.86 9.69 -10.21
N GLY A 146 -0.73 9.68 -10.91
CA GLY A 146 -0.68 9.77 -12.37
C GLY A 146 -0.75 8.42 -13.09
N ARG A 147 -0.76 7.30 -12.38
CA ARG A 147 -0.69 5.95 -12.93
C ARG A 147 -2.03 5.21 -12.86
N PHE A 148 -2.89 5.58 -11.91
CA PHE A 148 -4.20 4.98 -11.71
C PHE A 148 -5.28 6.07 -11.71
N ASN A 149 -6.19 6.03 -12.67
CA ASN A 149 -7.24 7.04 -12.85
C ASN A 149 -8.18 7.18 -11.64
N TRP A 150 -8.29 6.13 -10.84
CA TRP A 150 -9.10 6.13 -9.62
C TRP A 150 -8.36 6.70 -8.40
N ALA A 151 -7.03 6.89 -8.46
CA ALA A 151 -6.26 7.32 -7.29
C ALA A 151 -6.68 8.70 -6.73
N PRO A 152 -6.98 9.73 -7.53
CA PRO A 152 -7.51 10.98 -7.00
C PRO A 152 -8.84 10.79 -6.26
N GLU A 153 -9.72 9.94 -6.77
CA GLU A 153 -10.99 9.62 -6.13
C GLU A 153 -10.80 8.85 -4.82
N PHE A 154 -9.82 7.95 -4.77
CA PHE A 154 -9.45 7.25 -3.54
C PHE A 154 -9.08 8.24 -2.42
N ILE A 155 -8.26 9.24 -2.75
CA ILE A 155 -7.89 10.28 -1.78
C ILE A 155 -9.10 11.15 -1.41
N ARG A 156 -9.98 11.47 -2.38
CA ARG A 156 -11.20 12.24 -2.10
C ARG A 156 -12.13 11.52 -1.12
N LEU A 157 -12.28 10.20 -1.27
CA LEU A 157 -13.15 9.38 -0.40
C LEU A 157 -12.56 9.14 0.99
N ASN A 158 -11.24 8.99 1.09
CA ASN A 158 -10.58 8.48 2.28
C ASN A 158 -9.60 9.47 2.94
N GLY A 159 -9.40 10.66 2.37
CA GLY A 159 -8.31 11.57 2.75
C GLY A 159 -8.30 11.91 4.23
N GLU A 160 -9.45 12.28 4.79
CA GLU A 160 -9.57 12.62 6.22
C GLU A 160 -9.22 11.42 7.12
N LEU A 161 -9.71 10.22 6.77
CA LEU A 161 -9.38 9.00 7.52
C LEU A 161 -7.91 8.63 7.38
N LEU A 162 -7.34 8.72 6.17
CA LEU A 162 -5.93 8.43 5.93
C LEU A 162 -5.02 9.38 6.71
N GLU A 163 -5.36 10.67 6.79
CA GLU A 163 -4.63 11.65 7.60
C GLU A 163 -4.73 11.33 9.09
N ALA A 164 -5.91 10.96 9.57
CA ALA A 164 -6.11 10.56 10.96
C ALA A 164 -5.30 9.31 11.30
N TYR A 165 -5.32 8.29 10.43
CA TYR A 165 -4.52 7.07 10.62
C TYR A 165 -3.01 7.34 10.56
N ALA A 166 -2.56 8.21 9.65
CA ALA A 166 -1.16 8.60 9.53
C ALA A 166 -0.65 9.44 10.72
N SER A 167 -1.57 10.01 11.50
CA SER A 167 -1.26 10.77 12.72
C SER A 167 -1.38 9.94 14.00
N ALA A 168 -1.89 8.70 13.90
CA ALA A 168 -2.03 7.80 15.04
C ALA A 168 -0.67 7.33 15.55
N LYS A 169 -0.55 7.15 16.86
CA LYS A 169 0.71 6.67 17.46
C LYS A 169 0.97 5.18 17.25
N ASP A 170 -0.11 4.38 17.22
CA ASP A 170 -0.04 2.92 17.14
C ASP A 170 -1.32 2.29 16.57
N SER A 171 -1.30 0.97 16.41
CA SER A 171 -2.43 0.17 15.91
C SER A 171 -3.72 0.35 16.74
N SER A 172 -3.60 0.49 18.06
CA SER A 172 -4.77 0.64 18.95
C SER A 172 -5.47 1.96 18.69
N GLU A 173 -4.71 3.03 18.45
CA GLU A 173 -5.26 4.32 18.11
C GLU A 173 -5.90 4.34 16.72
N VAL A 174 -5.29 3.67 15.74
CA VAL A 174 -5.90 3.47 14.40
C VAL A 174 -7.26 2.79 14.54
N VAL A 175 -7.36 1.72 15.33
CA VAL A 175 -8.64 1.03 15.57
C VAL A 175 -9.66 1.93 16.27
N ARG A 176 -9.22 2.74 17.24
CA ARG A 176 -10.11 3.72 17.91
C ARG A 176 -10.69 4.73 16.90
N ILE A 177 -9.84 5.33 16.07
CA ILE A 177 -10.26 6.28 15.03
C ILE A 177 -11.25 5.62 14.06
N GLN A 178 -10.95 4.40 13.61
CA GLN A 178 -11.85 3.62 12.75
C GLN A 178 -13.23 3.44 13.39
N ASN A 179 -13.28 3.02 14.64
CA ASN A 179 -14.53 2.72 15.33
C ASN A 179 -15.37 3.98 15.54
N GLU A 180 -14.76 5.10 15.93
CA GLU A 180 -15.41 6.41 16.05
C GLU A 180 -16.03 6.86 14.72
N TYR A 181 -15.30 6.67 13.61
CA TYR A 181 -15.82 6.98 12.28
C TYR A 181 -17.01 6.09 11.91
N ILE A 182 -16.88 4.76 12.09
CA ILE A 182 -17.96 3.80 11.78
C ILE A 182 -19.22 4.10 12.60
N ASP A 183 -19.08 4.47 13.86
CA ASP A 183 -20.21 4.82 14.70
C ASP A 183 -20.88 6.13 14.26
N SER A 184 -20.10 7.09 13.78
CA SER A 184 -20.62 8.37 13.26
C SER A 184 -21.45 8.21 11.98
N ILE A 185 -21.14 7.24 11.12
CA ILE A 185 -21.90 7.01 9.88
C ILE A 185 -23.12 6.11 10.05
N LYS A 186 -23.28 5.47 11.23
CA LYS A 186 -24.46 4.65 11.58
C LYS A 186 -25.54 5.45 12.32
N SER A 187 -25.17 6.64 12.81
CA SER A 187 -26.08 7.55 13.53
C SER A 187 -26.88 8.39 12.57
#